data_deefe2bb70a4469a783ac15c3740a69f
#
_entry.id   deefe2bb70a4469a783ac15c3740a69f
#
_cell.length_a   1.000
_cell.length_b   1.000
_cell.length_c   1.000
_cell.angle_alpha   90.00
_cell.angle_beta   90.00
_cell.angle_gamma   90.00
#
_symmetry.space_group_name_H-M   'P 1'
#
loop_
_entity.id
_entity.type
_entity.pdbx_description
1 polymer ?
#
loop_
_entity_poly.entity_id
_entity_poly.type
_entity_poly.pdbx_seq_one_letter_code
_entity_poly.pdbx_strand_id
1 'polypeptide(L)'
;MNRTYGASMRYITERPPGHPPRISRPLGRVSEPAIAGLLVFVFVCALGVLAALVPVGHGFAPKGGGWFTPAVAGGAFTLHPLLIAVPSAACLVLGLLDWRHPWRVEHLDLLALAGFFPVAMLISDDVSQVGLWLAAACLGWLFSRMLGATFGAWRMPELRPSISSRWLGLAILILLLVRIGSVAAGNISDVGQASSLGAWRILHGLHLYGAVSWPGPGGLRIYRPDSYGPFAYYAYVPFVAIFPPAPALVGTLLPAVCFDALTLAGLYKLGRRLGGRPLAHAFMFAYLLYPFPDLSLTTQTNDALVAALCVWTIVAAQRPVARGLLIAAAALTKFLPALLALQFLAVKQGRSRYALALAVSLAAMLAWPVITSGPTQFLDSTLGYQLIQRGGGVQFSIWTYLPHVAIVARPILAAALALLALSPGLRPAVRDARQDAALAAALLIGGQLLLGYWFYSYLTWCYPLLVVAIIRARSDHEADDTSAHGATTPIDLAASVR
;
A
#
# COMPACT_ATOMS: atom_id res chain seq x y z
N MET A 1 37.43 -34.04 19.40
CA MET A 1 38.43 -33.04 18.91
C MET A 1 37.64 -31.98 18.15
N ASN A 2 37.27 -30.89 18.81
CA ASN A 2 37.79 -29.52 18.78
C ASN A 2 37.59 -28.84 17.39
N ARG A 3 36.94 -27.68 17.22
CA ARG A 3 36.69 -26.45 18.03
C ARG A 3 35.65 -25.61 17.24
N THR A 4 34.61 -25.16 17.88
CA THR A 4 34.17 -23.78 18.18
C THR A 4 34.83 -22.65 17.39
N TYR A 5 34.02 -21.87 16.67
CA TYR A 5 34.21 -20.44 16.50
C TYR A 5 32.83 -19.74 16.58
N GLY A 6 32.56 -19.27 17.80
CA GLY A 6 31.58 -18.24 18.03
C GLY A 6 32.30 -16.90 17.96
N ALA A 7 31.90 -16.06 17.03
CA ALA A 7 32.25 -14.64 17.02
C ALA A 7 31.02 -13.84 17.40
N SER A 8 30.88 -13.58 18.71
CA SER A 8 29.95 -12.56 19.21
C SER A 8 30.60 -11.19 18.98
N MET A 9 30.13 -10.43 18.02
CA MET A 9 30.40 -8.99 17.95
C MET A 9 29.66 -8.30 19.09
N ARG A 10 30.38 -8.02 20.16
CA ARG A 10 29.99 -7.04 21.19
C ARG A 10 30.17 -5.65 20.59
N TYR A 11 29.10 -4.92 20.38
CA TYR A 11 29.16 -3.47 20.22
C TYR A 11 29.54 -2.87 21.57
N ILE A 12 30.80 -2.47 21.70
CA ILE A 12 31.29 -1.64 22.80
C ILE A 12 30.74 -0.23 22.55
N THR A 13 29.74 0.16 23.33
CA THR A 13 29.32 1.56 23.45
C THR A 13 30.14 2.19 24.56
N GLU A 14 31.35 2.62 24.27
CA GLU A 14 32.06 3.55 25.15
C GLU A 14 31.45 4.93 25.01
N ARG A 15 30.78 5.40 26.06
CA ARG A 15 30.40 6.81 26.19
C ARG A 15 31.66 7.56 26.69
N PRO A 16 32.06 8.66 26.03
CA PRO A 16 33.06 9.54 26.56
C PRO A 16 32.56 10.20 27.86
N PRO A 17 33.37 10.32 28.91
CA PRO A 17 33.00 10.96 30.16
C PRO A 17 32.98 12.47 29.96
N GLY A 18 31.90 13.13 30.37
CA GLY A 18 31.95 14.58 30.62
C GLY A 18 30.94 15.46 29.92
N HIS A 19 29.66 15.05 29.74
CA HIS A 19 28.62 16.04 29.40
C HIS A 19 27.80 16.41 30.63
N PRO A 20 27.61 17.73 30.90
CA PRO A 20 26.76 18.22 31.98
C PRO A 20 25.29 17.80 31.75
N PRO A 21 24.47 17.72 32.80
CA PRO A 21 23.06 17.32 32.69
C PRO A 21 22.31 18.26 31.75
N ARG A 22 21.64 17.71 30.74
CA ARG A 22 20.80 18.46 29.81
C ARG A 22 19.68 19.11 30.61
N ILE A 23 19.76 20.40 30.78
CA ILE A 23 18.68 21.25 31.22
C ILE A 23 17.50 21.03 30.24
N SER A 24 16.33 20.77 30.80
CA SER A 24 15.08 20.62 30.06
C SER A 24 14.88 21.84 29.12
N ARG A 25 15.09 21.63 27.80
CA ARG A 25 14.85 22.68 26.81
C ARG A 25 13.36 23.02 26.80
N PRO A 26 12.99 24.30 26.74
CA PRO A 26 11.61 24.70 26.58
C PRO A 26 11.04 24.08 25.29
N LEU A 27 9.76 23.73 25.32
CA LEU A 27 8.98 23.25 24.17
C LEU A 27 9.29 24.14 22.97
N GLY A 28 10.01 23.60 21.99
CA GLY A 28 10.42 24.36 20.81
C GLY A 28 9.22 25.02 20.17
N ARG A 29 9.31 26.31 19.86
CA ARG A 29 8.27 27.06 19.14
C ARG A 29 7.91 26.25 17.87
N VAL A 30 6.63 25.91 17.76
CA VAL A 30 6.11 25.27 16.55
C VAL A 30 6.31 26.27 15.41
N SER A 31 6.96 25.89 14.34
CA SER A 31 7.18 26.79 13.20
C SER A 31 5.83 27.15 12.57
N GLU A 32 5.63 28.43 12.20
CA GLU A 32 4.39 28.92 11.57
C GLU A 32 3.88 28.03 10.42
N PRO A 33 4.73 27.51 9.51
CA PRO A 33 4.26 26.60 8.46
C PRO A 33 3.75 25.25 8.98
N ALA A 34 4.22 24.79 10.15
CA ALA A 34 3.70 23.55 10.75
C ALA A 34 2.33 23.76 11.39
N ILE A 35 2.07 24.96 11.95
CA ILE A 35 0.75 25.34 12.46
C ILE A 35 -0.23 25.48 11.29
N ALA A 36 0.17 26.16 10.21
CA ALA A 36 -0.66 26.33 9.03
C ALA A 36 -1.01 24.98 8.40
N GLY A 37 -0.04 24.05 8.25
CA GLY A 37 -0.28 22.70 7.77
C GLY A 37 -1.23 21.90 8.66
N LEU A 38 -1.10 22.01 9.98
CA LEU A 38 -2.00 21.36 10.93
C LEU A 38 -3.42 21.95 10.87
N LEU A 39 -3.55 23.29 10.76
CA LEU A 39 -4.85 23.95 10.63
C LEU A 39 -5.54 23.58 9.31
N VAL A 40 -4.82 23.53 8.20
CA VAL A 40 -5.34 23.06 6.92
C VAL A 40 -5.76 21.60 7.03
N PHE A 41 -4.95 20.76 7.66
CA PHE A 41 -5.27 19.36 7.91
C PHE A 41 -6.56 19.19 8.73
N VAL A 42 -6.67 19.90 9.87
CA VAL A 42 -7.86 19.86 10.74
C VAL A 42 -9.09 20.40 9.99
N PHE A 43 -8.93 21.48 9.25
CA PHE A 43 -10.00 22.09 8.46
C PHE A 43 -10.49 21.13 7.35
N VAL A 44 -9.57 20.48 6.67
CA VAL A 44 -9.87 19.51 5.62
C VAL A 44 -10.51 18.23 6.18
N CYS A 45 -10.04 17.74 7.34
CA CYS A 45 -10.69 16.64 8.05
C CYS A 45 -12.11 17.03 8.52
N ALA A 46 -12.28 18.25 9.04
CA ALA A 46 -13.58 18.79 9.45
C ALA A 46 -14.53 18.93 8.26
N LEU A 47 -14.05 19.41 7.11
CA LEU A 47 -14.82 19.44 5.87
C LEU A 47 -15.21 18.03 5.40
N GLY A 48 -14.29 17.05 5.50
CA GLY A 48 -14.57 15.65 5.18
C GLY A 48 -15.66 15.06 6.08
N VAL A 49 -15.58 15.32 7.39
CA VAL A 49 -16.62 14.90 8.36
C VAL A 49 -17.94 15.66 8.11
N LEU A 50 -17.88 16.97 7.84
CA LEU A 50 -19.08 17.77 7.57
C LEU A 50 -19.75 17.32 6.27
N ALA A 51 -18.97 17.03 5.24
CA ALA A 51 -19.47 16.47 3.98
C ALA A 51 -20.06 15.06 4.16
N ALA A 52 -19.55 14.28 5.14
CA ALA A 52 -20.13 13.00 5.55
C ALA A 52 -21.51 13.16 6.19
N LEU A 53 -21.75 14.28 6.85
CA LEU A 53 -23.00 14.56 7.56
C LEU A 53 -24.04 15.27 6.68
N VAL A 54 -23.65 15.75 5.49
CA VAL A 54 -24.58 16.39 4.55
C VAL A 54 -25.21 15.34 3.64
N PRO A 55 -26.53 15.17 3.65
CA PRO A 55 -27.19 14.25 2.72
C PRO A 55 -26.97 14.76 1.29
N VAL A 56 -26.18 14.01 0.50
CA VAL A 56 -26.03 14.30 -0.93
C VAL A 56 -27.33 13.91 -1.59
N GLY A 57 -28.10 14.91 -2.03
CA GLY A 57 -29.32 14.68 -2.80
C GLY A 57 -29.03 13.81 -4.02
N HIS A 58 -29.99 12.98 -4.41
CA HIS A 58 -29.92 11.93 -5.43
C HIS A 58 -29.52 12.36 -6.87
N GLY A 59 -28.80 13.47 -7.04
CA GLY A 59 -28.48 14.07 -8.33
C GLY A 59 -27.16 13.64 -8.99
N PHE A 60 -26.29 12.91 -8.30
CA PHE A 60 -24.98 12.49 -8.81
C PHE A 60 -24.75 10.97 -8.69
N ALA A 61 -25.75 10.17 -9.02
CA ALA A 61 -25.47 8.76 -9.32
C ALA A 61 -24.90 8.71 -10.75
N PRO A 62 -23.71 8.12 -10.98
CA PRO A 62 -23.21 7.88 -12.33
C PRO A 62 -24.26 7.05 -13.09
N LYS A 63 -24.63 7.52 -14.28
CA LYS A 63 -25.50 6.77 -15.19
C LYS A 63 -24.73 5.54 -15.69
N GLY A 64 -24.94 4.42 -15.06
CA GLY A 64 -24.31 3.15 -15.43
C GLY A 64 -23.81 2.46 -14.19
N GLY A 65 -24.52 1.46 -13.72
CA GLY A 65 -24.31 0.57 -12.59
C GLY A 65 -22.88 0.29 -12.12
N GLY A 66 -22.06 1.32 -11.99
CA GLY A 66 -20.68 1.31 -11.58
C GLY A 66 -20.58 1.74 -10.13
N TRP A 67 -19.85 1.01 -9.35
CA TRP A 67 -19.00 1.31 -8.21
C TRP A 67 -19.65 1.85 -6.92
N PHE A 68 -20.75 2.61 -6.97
CA PHE A 68 -21.40 3.24 -5.81
C PHE A 68 -22.93 3.25 -5.93
N THR A 69 -23.52 2.17 -6.42
CA THR A 69 -24.96 2.01 -6.24
C THR A 69 -25.21 1.78 -4.74
N PRO A 70 -26.08 2.58 -4.11
CA PRO A 70 -26.55 2.30 -2.77
C PRO A 70 -27.40 1.03 -2.81
N ALA A 71 -26.78 -0.12 -2.74
CA ALA A 71 -27.45 -1.41 -2.71
C ALA A 71 -27.78 -1.82 -1.27
N VAL A 72 -28.20 -0.85 -0.44
CA VAL A 72 -28.87 -1.15 0.81
C VAL A 72 -30.01 -0.18 0.97
N ALA A 73 -31.22 -0.67 0.82
CA ALA A 73 -32.43 -0.02 1.27
C ALA A 73 -32.38 0.12 2.80
N GLY A 74 -31.77 1.21 3.26
CA GLY A 74 -31.58 1.47 4.70
C GLY A 74 -30.60 2.59 4.91
N GLY A 75 -30.90 3.79 4.39
CA GLY A 75 -30.44 5.07 4.94
C GLY A 75 -28.98 5.28 5.32
N ALA A 76 -28.02 4.47 4.84
CA ALA A 76 -26.61 4.66 5.12
C ALA A 76 -26.07 5.78 4.22
N PHE A 77 -25.50 6.80 4.82
CA PHE A 77 -24.84 7.93 4.16
C PHE A 77 -23.65 7.44 3.34
N THR A 78 -23.74 7.46 2.03
CA THR A 78 -22.60 7.19 1.16
C THR A 78 -21.83 8.48 0.94
N LEU A 79 -20.67 8.60 1.59
CA LEU A 79 -19.72 9.67 1.31
C LEU A 79 -19.24 9.57 -0.13
N HIS A 80 -19.34 10.69 -0.85
CA HIS A 80 -18.74 10.75 -2.18
C HIS A 80 -17.21 10.57 -2.05
N PRO A 81 -16.58 9.60 -2.73
CA PRO A 81 -15.16 9.27 -2.56
C PRO A 81 -14.22 10.48 -2.72
N LEU A 82 -14.58 11.43 -3.59
CA LEU A 82 -13.82 12.66 -3.80
C LEU A 82 -13.71 13.52 -2.54
N LEU A 83 -14.71 13.51 -1.67
CA LEU A 83 -14.73 14.29 -0.44
C LEU A 83 -13.72 13.80 0.59
N ILE A 84 -13.33 12.54 0.54
CA ILE A 84 -12.26 12.00 1.39
C ILE A 84 -10.91 12.08 0.68
N ALA A 85 -10.90 11.74 -0.59
CA ALA A 85 -9.67 11.52 -1.30
C ALA A 85 -8.93 12.79 -1.70
N VAL A 86 -9.65 13.84 -2.12
CA VAL A 86 -9.02 15.13 -2.44
C VAL A 86 -8.38 15.76 -1.20
N PRO A 87 -9.06 15.87 -0.05
CA PRO A 87 -8.44 16.31 1.19
C PRO A 87 -7.26 15.45 1.63
N SER A 88 -7.39 14.13 1.54
CA SER A 88 -6.31 13.22 1.93
C SER A 88 -5.08 13.38 1.04
N ALA A 89 -5.26 13.47 -0.28
CA ALA A 89 -4.17 13.74 -1.22
C ALA A 89 -3.52 15.12 -0.97
N ALA A 90 -4.33 16.14 -0.70
CA ALA A 90 -3.83 17.47 -0.33
C ALA A 90 -3.00 17.42 0.96
N CYS A 91 -3.49 16.74 2.00
CA CYS A 91 -2.74 16.56 3.25
C CYS A 91 -1.44 15.76 3.07
N LEU A 92 -1.43 14.77 2.19
CA LEU A 92 -0.22 14.03 1.83
C LEU A 92 0.83 14.96 1.21
N VAL A 93 0.43 15.76 0.23
CA VAL A 93 1.31 16.76 -0.39
C VAL A 93 1.79 17.77 0.63
N LEU A 94 0.88 18.38 1.41
CA LEU A 94 1.22 19.39 2.42
C LEU A 94 2.17 18.86 3.50
N GLY A 95 2.00 17.60 3.91
CA GLY A 95 2.80 16.97 4.97
C GLY A 95 4.19 16.52 4.52
N LEU A 96 4.41 16.32 3.23
CA LEU A 96 5.68 15.82 2.68
C LEU A 96 6.37 16.82 1.74
N LEU A 97 5.73 17.93 1.39
CA LEU A 97 6.31 18.97 0.54
C LEU A 97 7.37 19.78 1.30
N ASP A 98 8.53 19.96 0.72
CA ASP A 98 9.50 20.95 1.19
C ASP A 98 9.07 22.35 0.70
N TRP A 99 8.39 23.10 1.56
CA TRP A 99 7.87 24.43 1.26
C TRP A 99 8.94 25.47 0.94
N ARG A 100 10.20 25.23 1.34
CA ARG A 100 11.32 26.12 1.04
C ARG A 100 11.84 25.91 -0.38
N HIS A 101 11.70 24.69 -0.89
CA HIS A 101 12.20 24.29 -2.21
C HIS A 101 11.14 23.47 -2.95
N PRO A 102 9.99 24.06 -3.33
CA PRO A 102 8.86 23.29 -3.89
C PRO A 102 9.16 22.65 -5.24
N TRP A 103 10.18 23.15 -5.96
CA TRP A 103 10.55 22.67 -7.30
C TRP A 103 11.56 21.52 -7.29
N ARG A 104 11.77 20.86 -6.17
CA ARG A 104 12.64 19.68 -6.11
C ARG A 104 12.04 18.50 -6.84
N VAL A 105 12.93 17.68 -7.45
CA VAL A 105 12.52 16.51 -8.26
C VAL A 105 11.77 15.45 -7.43
N GLU A 106 12.07 15.32 -6.14
CA GLU A 106 11.35 14.42 -5.22
C GLU A 106 9.85 14.74 -5.12
N HIS A 107 9.46 15.98 -5.38
CA HIS A 107 8.05 16.38 -5.34
C HIS A 107 7.27 15.86 -6.56
N LEU A 108 7.94 15.40 -7.61
CA LEU A 108 7.27 14.65 -8.68
C LEU A 108 6.73 13.31 -8.19
N ASP A 109 7.34 12.71 -7.15
CA ASP A 109 6.81 11.51 -6.51
C ASP A 109 5.45 11.82 -5.86
N LEU A 110 5.35 12.98 -5.18
CA LEU A 110 4.08 13.45 -4.61
C LEU A 110 3.04 13.79 -5.67
N LEU A 111 3.48 14.45 -6.74
CA LEU A 111 2.61 14.78 -7.87
C LEU A 111 2.06 13.51 -8.53
N ALA A 112 2.91 12.51 -8.76
CA ALA A 112 2.48 11.24 -9.33
C ALA A 112 1.52 10.48 -8.42
N LEU A 113 1.76 10.46 -7.10
CA LEU A 113 0.90 9.81 -6.12
C LEU A 113 -0.43 10.54 -5.95
N ALA A 114 -0.39 11.85 -5.72
CA ALA A 114 -1.59 12.66 -5.49
C ALA A 114 -2.40 12.86 -6.79
N GLY A 115 -1.71 13.03 -7.92
CA GLY A 115 -2.32 13.23 -9.24
C GLY A 115 -2.99 11.97 -9.77
N PHE A 116 -2.54 10.79 -9.35
CA PHE A 116 -3.16 9.53 -9.79
C PHE A 116 -4.64 9.44 -9.39
N PHE A 117 -5.03 10.01 -8.25
CA PHE A 117 -6.39 9.92 -7.76
C PHE A 117 -7.42 10.65 -8.65
N PRO A 118 -7.30 11.97 -8.92
CA PRO A 118 -8.22 12.65 -9.82
C PRO A 118 -8.22 12.04 -11.23
N VAL A 119 -7.07 11.56 -11.70
CA VAL A 119 -6.95 10.84 -12.97
C VAL A 119 -7.75 9.54 -12.96
N ALA A 120 -7.70 8.76 -11.87
CA ALA A 120 -8.50 7.55 -11.73
C ALA A 120 -10.01 7.84 -11.74
N MET A 121 -10.45 8.97 -11.17
CA MET A 121 -11.84 9.41 -11.23
C MET A 121 -12.26 9.81 -12.64
N LEU A 122 -11.42 10.52 -13.39
CA LEU A 122 -11.68 10.86 -14.80
C LEU A 122 -11.86 9.60 -15.67
N ILE A 123 -11.14 8.53 -15.39
CA ILE A 123 -11.31 7.25 -16.09
C ILE A 123 -12.66 6.62 -15.72
N SER A 124 -13.06 6.69 -14.45
CA SER A 124 -14.30 6.10 -13.95
C SER A 124 -15.56 6.74 -14.54
N ASP A 125 -15.48 8.02 -14.90
CA ASP A 125 -16.62 8.80 -15.46
C ASP A 125 -16.74 8.69 -16.99
N ASP A 126 -16.16 7.66 -17.61
CA ASP A 126 -16.16 7.43 -19.07
C ASP A 126 -15.45 8.54 -19.88
N VAL A 127 -14.76 9.47 -19.20
CA VAL A 127 -14.07 10.59 -19.79
C VAL A 127 -12.62 10.23 -20.05
N SER A 128 -12.35 9.32 -20.94
CA SER A 128 -11.16 9.62 -21.65
C SER A 128 -9.93 8.72 -21.56
N GLN A 129 -9.53 8.37 -22.72
CA GLN A 129 -8.20 7.96 -23.10
C GLN A 129 -7.11 8.83 -22.41
N VAL A 130 -7.33 10.16 -22.28
CA VAL A 130 -6.38 11.08 -21.63
C VAL A 130 -6.11 10.70 -20.18
N GLY A 131 -7.13 10.41 -19.38
CA GLY A 131 -6.96 9.97 -17.99
C GLY A 131 -6.14 8.69 -17.90
N LEU A 132 -6.35 7.75 -18.84
CA LEU A 132 -5.60 6.50 -18.87
C LEU A 132 -4.11 6.69 -19.18
N TRP A 133 -3.78 7.55 -20.14
CA TRP A 133 -2.39 7.88 -20.47
C TRP A 133 -1.71 8.63 -19.32
N LEU A 134 -2.42 9.53 -18.64
CA LEU A 134 -1.92 10.21 -17.43
C LEU A 134 -1.67 9.23 -16.29
N ALA A 135 -2.58 8.27 -16.05
CA ALA A 135 -2.36 7.21 -15.07
C ALA A 135 -1.14 6.36 -15.39
N ALA A 136 -0.99 5.98 -16.67
CA ALA A 136 0.19 5.25 -17.13
C ALA A 136 1.48 6.07 -16.96
N ALA A 137 1.44 7.38 -17.19
CA ALA A 137 2.58 8.27 -16.96
C ALA A 137 2.95 8.37 -15.47
N CYS A 138 1.96 8.53 -14.58
CA CYS A 138 2.20 8.51 -13.13
C CYS A 138 2.84 7.19 -12.66
N LEU A 139 2.29 6.06 -13.10
CA LEU A 139 2.86 4.75 -12.77
C LEU A 139 4.23 4.53 -13.40
N GLY A 140 4.44 4.99 -14.63
CA GLY A 140 5.75 4.94 -15.32
C GLY A 140 6.81 5.73 -14.58
N TRP A 141 6.45 6.92 -14.06
CA TRP A 141 7.32 7.71 -13.19
C TRP A 141 7.68 6.95 -11.92
N LEU A 142 6.68 6.47 -11.19
CA LEU A 142 6.89 5.72 -9.94
C LEU A 142 7.70 4.44 -10.17
N PHE A 143 7.45 3.72 -11.26
CA PHE A 143 8.24 2.55 -11.67
C PHE A 143 9.71 2.91 -11.88
N SER A 144 9.99 3.94 -12.65
CA SER A 144 11.35 4.43 -12.93
C SER A 144 12.06 4.89 -11.65
N ARG A 145 11.32 5.55 -10.77
CA ARG A 145 11.79 5.99 -9.47
C ARG A 145 12.18 4.81 -8.58
N MET A 146 11.37 3.75 -8.58
CA MET A 146 11.67 2.52 -7.84
C MET A 146 12.86 1.76 -8.41
N LEU A 147 13.04 1.74 -9.72
CA LEU A 147 14.25 1.19 -10.33
C LEU A 147 15.50 1.97 -9.90
N GLY A 148 15.46 3.29 -9.93
CA GLY A 148 16.54 4.14 -9.44
C GLY A 148 16.93 3.85 -8.00
N ALA A 149 15.93 3.72 -7.10
CA ALA A 149 16.13 3.37 -5.70
C ALA A 149 16.67 1.94 -5.52
N THR A 150 16.22 0.99 -6.35
CA THR A 150 16.65 -0.41 -6.32
C THR A 150 18.15 -0.56 -6.63
N PHE A 151 18.63 0.16 -7.62
CA PHE A 151 20.01 0.00 -8.12
C PHE A 151 20.97 1.05 -7.58
N GLY A 152 20.52 2.00 -6.77
CA GLY A 152 21.33 3.11 -6.27
C GLY A 152 21.87 4.02 -7.38
N ALA A 153 21.29 3.90 -8.61
CA ALA A 153 21.76 4.62 -9.77
C ALA A 153 21.46 6.13 -9.69
N TRP A 154 20.48 6.49 -8.90
CA TRP A 154 20.07 7.87 -8.70
C TRP A 154 20.17 8.22 -7.23
N ARG A 155 21.07 9.12 -6.89
CA ARG A 155 21.03 9.82 -5.59
C ARG A 155 19.88 10.82 -5.62
N MET A 156 18.66 10.33 -5.82
CA MET A 156 17.52 11.21 -5.76
C MET A 156 17.26 11.65 -4.33
N PRO A 157 17.01 12.93 -4.12
CA PRO A 157 16.56 13.44 -2.83
C PRO A 157 15.31 12.67 -2.42
N GLU A 158 15.17 12.44 -1.13
CA GLU A 158 14.13 11.61 -0.55
C GLU A 158 13.10 12.49 0.12
N LEU A 159 11.83 12.07 0.07
CA LEU A 159 10.76 12.79 0.76
C LEU A 159 10.99 12.78 2.27
N ARG A 160 10.84 13.94 2.89
CA ARG A 160 10.97 14.10 4.34
C ARG A 160 9.75 14.80 4.89
N PRO A 161 9.15 14.30 6.00
CA PRO A 161 8.04 15.01 6.62
C PRO A 161 8.43 16.43 7.01
N SER A 162 7.59 17.39 6.64
CA SER A 162 7.70 18.78 7.07
C SER A 162 7.33 18.97 8.54
N ILE A 163 6.64 17.99 9.13
CA ILE A 163 6.03 18.03 10.47
C ILE A 163 6.88 17.20 11.44
N SER A 164 7.00 17.65 12.69
CA SER A 164 7.74 16.91 13.71
C SER A 164 7.05 15.59 14.10
N SER A 165 7.82 14.63 14.59
CA SER A 165 7.33 13.29 14.95
C SER A 165 6.19 13.28 15.98
N ARG A 166 6.12 14.29 16.87
CA ARG A 166 5.04 14.43 17.87
C ARG A 166 3.71 14.79 17.20
N TRP A 167 3.74 15.75 16.30
CA TRP A 167 2.57 16.15 15.53
C TRP A 167 2.13 15.08 14.53
N LEU A 168 3.06 14.35 13.94
CA LEU A 168 2.74 13.17 13.15
C LEU A 168 1.99 12.11 13.99
N GLY A 169 2.39 11.91 15.25
CA GLY A 169 1.69 10.99 16.15
C GLY A 169 0.24 11.39 16.41
N LEU A 170 0.00 12.70 16.64
CA LEU A 170 -1.36 13.24 16.79
C LEU A 170 -2.17 13.11 15.48
N ALA A 171 -1.57 13.45 14.35
CA ALA A 171 -2.20 13.31 13.05
C ALA A 171 -2.59 11.85 12.75
N ILE A 172 -1.73 10.89 13.07
CA ILE A 172 -2.01 9.46 12.96
C ILE A 172 -3.24 9.07 13.79
N LEU A 173 -3.33 9.54 15.04
CA LEU A 173 -4.49 9.25 15.89
C LEU A 173 -5.78 9.79 15.26
N ILE A 174 -5.77 11.03 14.77
CA ILE A 174 -6.93 11.65 14.09
C ILE A 174 -7.30 10.84 12.85
N LEU A 175 -6.32 10.46 12.01
CA LEU A 175 -6.55 9.68 10.81
C LEU A 175 -7.12 8.29 11.09
N LEU A 176 -6.68 7.65 12.18
CA LEU A 176 -7.26 6.37 12.60
C LEU A 176 -8.73 6.53 13.02
N LEU A 177 -9.08 7.61 13.72
CA LEU A 177 -10.47 7.91 14.06
C LEU A 177 -11.33 8.19 12.82
N VAL A 178 -10.79 8.95 11.85
CA VAL A 178 -11.45 9.20 10.57
C VAL A 178 -11.69 7.88 9.83
N ARG A 179 -10.70 6.99 9.78
CA ARG A 179 -10.85 5.66 9.15
C ARG A 179 -11.90 4.79 9.83
N ILE A 180 -12.00 4.81 11.15
CA ILE A 180 -13.08 4.09 11.87
C ILE A 180 -14.45 4.63 11.42
N GLY A 181 -14.58 5.96 11.28
CA GLY A 181 -15.80 6.58 10.77
C GLY A 181 -16.11 6.21 9.32
N SER A 182 -15.10 6.24 8.44
CA SER A 182 -15.28 5.91 7.03
C SER A 182 -15.67 4.45 6.81
N VAL A 183 -15.14 3.53 7.61
CA VAL A 183 -15.49 2.11 7.60
C VAL A 183 -16.96 1.89 7.99
N ALA A 184 -17.45 2.63 8.99
CA ALA A 184 -18.85 2.53 9.41
C ALA A 184 -19.83 3.00 8.34
N ALA A 185 -19.38 3.88 7.43
CA ALA A 185 -20.16 4.40 6.30
C ALA A 185 -19.94 3.61 4.99
N GLY A 186 -19.06 2.61 4.97
CA GLY A 186 -18.63 1.92 3.77
C GLY A 186 -19.61 0.85 3.26
N ASN A 187 -19.39 0.46 2.01
CA ASN A 187 -20.13 -0.61 1.34
C ASN A 187 -19.26 -1.84 1.12
N ILE A 188 -19.87 -3.02 1.17
CA ILE A 188 -19.16 -4.27 0.94
C ILE A 188 -19.02 -4.50 -0.57
N SER A 189 -17.77 -4.60 -1.06
CA SER A 189 -17.49 -4.97 -2.44
C SER A 189 -17.80 -6.44 -2.73
N ASP A 190 -17.95 -6.78 -4.01
CA ASP A 190 -18.01 -8.16 -4.50
C ASP A 190 -16.79 -8.98 -4.06
N VAL A 191 -15.60 -8.37 -4.02
CA VAL A 191 -14.34 -8.99 -3.55
C VAL A 191 -14.43 -9.41 -2.08
N GLY A 192 -14.91 -8.52 -1.21
CA GLY A 192 -15.11 -8.81 0.22
C GLY A 192 -16.15 -9.91 0.43
N GLN A 193 -17.26 -9.81 -0.30
CA GLN A 193 -18.32 -10.83 -0.26
C GLN A 193 -17.81 -12.19 -0.75
N ALA A 194 -17.10 -12.25 -1.88
CA ALA A 194 -16.51 -13.48 -2.40
C ALA A 194 -15.54 -14.10 -1.39
N SER A 195 -14.69 -13.29 -0.75
CA SER A 195 -13.72 -13.78 0.24
C SER A 195 -14.41 -14.38 1.46
N SER A 196 -15.43 -13.71 1.99
CA SER A 196 -16.22 -14.17 3.14
C SER A 196 -17.05 -15.42 2.81
N LEU A 197 -17.74 -15.45 1.66
CA LEU A 197 -18.49 -16.63 1.21
C LEU A 197 -17.59 -17.81 0.89
N GLY A 198 -16.40 -17.58 0.32
CA GLY A 198 -15.41 -18.63 0.10
C GLY A 198 -14.93 -19.25 1.41
N ALA A 199 -14.67 -18.43 2.43
CA ALA A 199 -14.35 -18.90 3.77
C ALA A 199 -15.48 -19.74 4.39
N TRP A 200 -16.72 -19.31 4.24
CA TRP A 200 -17.88 -20.06 4.67
C TRP A 200 -18.00 -21.41 3.93
N ARG A 201 -17.77 -21.42 2.62
CA ARG A 201 -17.76 -22.67 1.82
C ARG A 201 -16.70 -23.65 2.31
N ILE A 202 -15.51 -23.18 2.67
CA ILE A 202 -14.44 -24.01 3.24
C ILE A 202 -14.92 -24.67 4.56
N LEU A 203 -15.50 -23.88 5.45
CA LEU A 203 -16.01 -24.39 6.73
C LEU A 203 -17.11 -25.44 6.59
N HIS A 204 -17.83 -25.44 5.46
CA HIS A 204 -18.88 -26.41 5.14
C HIS A 204 -18.43 -27.51 4.17
N GLY A 205 -17.13 -27.61 3.86
CA GLY A 205 -16.60 -28.63 2.96
C GLY A 205 -17.02 -28.47 1.49
N LEU A 206 -17.47 -27.29 1.09
CA LEU A 206 -17.98 -27.02 -0.27
C LEU A 206 -16.83 -26.63 -1.23
N HIS A 207 -17.01 -26.92 -2.52
CA HIS A 207 -16.05 -26.57 -3.56
C HIS A 207 -15.89 -25.05 -3.69
N LEU A 208 -14.66 -24.58 -3.95
CA LEU A 208 -14.35 -23.18 -4.18
C LEU A 208 -14.41 -22.79 -5.65
N TYR A 209 -14.03 -23.69 -6.55
CA TYR A 209 -13.82 -23.39 -7.97
C TYR A 209 -14.82 -24.10 -8.87
N GLY A 210 -15.00 -23.54 -10.09
CA GLY A 210 -15.89 -24.09 -11.10
C GLY A 210 -17.31 -23.50 -11.08
N ALA A 211 -17.60 -22.50 -10.26
CA ALA A 211 -18.91 -21.84 -10.21
C ALA A 211 -18.88 -20.47 -10.86
N VAL A 212 -19.77 -20.24 -11.83
CA VAL A 212 -19.89 -18.95 -12.52
C VAL A 212 -20.41 -17.84 -11.58
N SER A 213 -21.23 -18.20 -10.60
CA SER A 213 -21.73 -17.26 -9.60
C SER A 213 -22.08 -17.94 -8.30
N TRP A 214 -21.93 -17.23 -7.18
CA TRP A 214 -22.43 -17.62 -5.86
C TRP A 214 -23.57 -16.70 -5.45
N PRO A 215 -24.64 -17.26 -4.84
CA PRO A 215 -25.64 -16.45 -4.18
C PRO A 215 -25.02 -15.77 -2.96
N GLY A 216 -25.22 -14.48 -2.85
CA GLY A 216 -24.79 -13.67 -1.70
C GLY A 216 -25.95 -13.24 -0.82
N PRO A 217 -25.66 -12.63 0.34
CA PRO A 217 -26.69 -12.07 1.22
C PRO A 217 -27.58 -11.06 0.51
N GLY A 218 -28.85 -11.04 0.86
CA GLY A 218 -29.83 -10.08 0.28
C GLY A 218 -30.18 -10.32 -1.18
N GLY A 219 -29.92 -11.53 -1.72
CA GLY A 219 -30.25 -11.88 -3.11
C GLY A 219 -29.22 -11.40 -4.14
N LEU A 220 -28.13 -10.81 -3.69
CA LEU A 220 -27.01 -10.45 -4.56
C LEU A 220 -26.39 -11.71 -5.17
N ARG A 221 -26.04 -11.63 -6.45
CA ARG A 221 -25.22 -12.64 -7.12
C ARG A 221 -23.81 -12.12 -7.29
N ILE A 222 -22.84 -12.82 -6.72
CA ILE A 222 -21.42 -12.54 -6.93
C ILE A 222 -20.99 -13.31 -8.18
N TYR A 223 -20.58 -12.57 -9.19
CA TYR A 223 -20.11 -13.13 -10.44
C TYR A 223 -18.62 -13.47 -10.37
N ARG A 224 -18.24 -14.69 -10.84
CA ARG A 224 -16.85 -15.20 -10.80
C ARG A 224 -16.18 -15.05 -9.43
N PRO A 225 -16.86 -15.46 -8.35
CA PRO A 225 -16.32 -15.39 -7.00
C PRO A 225 -15.11 -16.30 -6.82
N ASP A 226 -14.92 -17.27 -7.73
CA ASP A 226 -13.88 -18.28 -7.81
C ASP A 226 -12.61 -17.81 -8.55
N SER A 227 -12.50 -16.51 -8.88
CA SER A 227 -11.37 -15.98 -9.67
C SER A 227 -10.12 -15.62 -8.82
N TYR A 228 -10.19 -15.76 -7.51
CA TYR A 228 -9.08 -15.43 -6.58
C TYR A 228 -8.31 -16.70 -6.19
N GLY A 229 -7.07 -16.50 -5.74
CA GLY A 229 -6.29 -17.59 -5.14
C GLY A 229 -6.88 -18.04 -3.79
N PRO A 230 -6.62 -19.28 -3.36
CA PRO A 230 -7.28 -19.88 -2.19
C PRO A 230 -6.97 -19.14 -0.87
N PHE A 231 -5.83 -18.48 -0.76
CA PHE A 231 -5.51 -17.74 0.45
C PHE A 231 -6.40 -16.51 0.66
N ALA A 232 -6.98 -15.95 -0.42
CA ALA A 232 -8.00 -14.91 -0.31
C ALA A 232 -9.20 -15.35 0.54
N TYR A 233 -9.52 -16.64 0.52
CA TYR A 233 -10.61 -17.22 1.33
C TYR A 233 -10.11 -17.70 2.68
N TYR A 234 -8.96 -18.38 2.75
CA TYR A 234 -8.40 -18.90 4.01
C TYR A 234 -8.19 -17.81 5.06
N ALA A 235 -7.75 -16.62 4.63
CA ALA A 235 -7.53 -15.49 5.53
C ALA A 235 -8.80 -15.01 6.23
N TYR A 236 -9.99 -15.30 5.67
CA TYR A 236 -11.28 -14.94 6.25
C TYR A 236 -11.87 -16.03 7.14
N VAL A 237 -11.37 -17.27 7.06
CA VAL A 237 -11.90 -18.41 7.84
C VAL A 237 -12.01 -18.13 9.35
N PRO A 238 -10.99 -17.57 10.04
CA PRO A 238 -11.09 -17.33 11.48
C PRO A 238 -12.21 -16.36 11.85
N PHE A 239 -12.50 -15.40 10.97
CA PHE A 239 -13.53 -14.39 11.20
C PHE A 239 -14.93 -14.94 10.92
N VAL A 240 -15.07 -15.67 9.81
CA VAL A 240 -16.35 -16.25 9.39
C VAL A 240 -16.77 -17.41 10.30
N ALA A 241 -15.83 -18.12 10.93
CA ALA A 241 -16.12 -19.14 11.92
C ALA A 241 -16.80 -18.56 13.18
N ILE A 242 -16.49 -17.29 13.53
CA ILE A 242 -17.09 -16.59 14.68
C ILE A 242 -18.32 -15.79 14.25
N PHE A 243 -18.23 -15.14 13.08
CA PHE A 243 -19.26 -14.26 12.54
C PHE A 243 -19.68 -14.75 11.15
N PRO A 244 -20.74 -15.57 11.06
CA PRO A 244 -21.23 -16.06 9.77
C PRO A 244 -21.49 -14.92 8.77
N PRO A 245 -21.41 -15.17 7.45
CA PRO A 245 -21.53 -14.12 6.44
C PRO A 245 -22.92 -13.47 6.34
N ALA A 246 -23.87 -13.90 7.10
CA ALA A 246 -25.18 -13.26 7.25
C ALA A 246 -25.43 -12.90 8.73
N PRO A 247 -25.49 -11.63 9.09
CA PRO A 247 -25.46 -10.40 8.31
C PRO A 247 -24.03 -9.99 7.95
N ALA A 248 -23.82 -9.74 6.67
CA ALA A 248 -22.54 -9.69 5.96
C ALA A 248 -21.47 -8.70 6.49
N LEU A 249 -21.85 -7.72 7.32
CA LEU A 249 -20.96 -6.63 7.71
C LEU A 249 -19.75 -7.06 8.55
N VAL A 250 -19.92 -7.90 9.54
CA VAL A 250 -18.84 -8.22 10.48
C VAL A 250 -17.85 -9.22 9.88
N GLY A 251 -18.34 -10.18 9.09
CA GLY A 251 -17.50 -11.19 8.44
C GLY A 251 -16.56 -10.65 7.36
N THR A 252 -16.80 -9.46 6.84
CA THR A 252 -15.95 -8.77 5.87
C THR A 252 -15.22 -7.58 6.48
N LEU A 253 -15.86 -6.85 7.36
CA LEU A 253 -15.35 -5.65 7.99
C LEU A 253 -14.16 -5.95 8.90
N LEU A 254 -14.30 -6.90 9.80
CA LEU A 254 -13.26 -7.24 10.77
C LEU A 254 -11.96 -7.73 10.10
N PRO A 255 -12.01 -8.64 9.10
CA PRO A 255 -10.82 -8.96 8.31
C PRO A 255 -10.16 -7.74 7.67
N ALA A 256 -10.94 -6.86 7.01
CA ALA A 256 -10.41 -5.67 6.34
C ALA A 256 -9.67 -4.75 7.33
N VAL A 257 -10.26 -4.49 8.50
CA VAL A 257 -9.62 -3.71 9.59
C VAL A 257 -8.36 -4.41 10.10
N CYS A 258 -8.39 -5.73 10.31
CA CYS A 258 -7.23 -6.48 10.76
C CYS A 258 -6.09 -6.44 9.74
N PHE A 259 -6.36 -6.55 8.45
CA PHE A 259 -5.34 -6.51 7.41
C PHE A 259 -4.73 -5.11 7.26
N ASP A 260 -5.54 -4.06 7.35
CA ASP A 260 -5.05 -2.67 7.37
C ASP A 260 -4.17 -2.41 8.61
N ALA A 261 -4.60 -2.85 9.79
CA ALA A 261 -3.82 -2.77 11.02
C ALA A 261 -2.50 -3.55 10.94
N LEU A 262 -2.49 -4.73 10.30
CA LEU A 262 -1.27 -5.50 10.04
C LEU A 262 -0.32 -4.74 9.11
N THR A 263 -0.81 -4.05 8.09
CA THR A 263 0.00 -3.20 7.22
C THR A 263 0.64 -2.07 8.01
N LEU A 264 -0.14 -1.35 8.82
CA LEU A 264 0.36 -0.30 9.71
C LEU A 264 1.40 -0.80 10.71
N ALA A 265 1.16 -1.95 11.34
CA ALA A 265 2.11 -2.58 12.26
C ALA A 265 3.44 -2.95 11.56
N GLY A 266 3.37 -3.46 10.35
CA GLY A 266 4.53 -3.76 9.52
C GLY A 266 5.33 -2.50 9.15
N LEU A 267 4.66 -1.44 8.72
CA LEU A 267 5.25 -0.13 8.43
C LEU A 267 5.89 0.51 9.66
N TYR A 268 5.21 0.47 10.81
CA TYR A 268 5.76 0.93 12.08
C TYR A 268 7.05 0.18 12.42
N LYS A 269 7.04 -1.15 12.31
CA LYS A 269 8.20 -2.00 12.62
C LYS A 269 9.38 -1.73 11.68
N LEU A 270 9.12 -1.54 10.38
CA LEU A 270 10.16 -1.16 9.40
C LEU A 270 10.70 0.23 9.69
N GLY A 271 9.84 1.21 9.92
CA GLY A 271 10.25 2.57 10.24
C GLY A 271 11.10 2.63 11.51
N ARG A 272 10.70 1.89 12.56
CA ARG A 272 11.49 1.76 13.80
C ARG A 272 12.90 1.19 13.57
N ARG A 273 13.02 0.21 12.67
CA ARG A 273 14.33 -0.40 12.35
C ARG A 273 15.20 0.49 11.46
N LEU A 274 14.59 1.25 10.55
CA LEU A 274 15.31 2.01 9.53
C LEU A 274 15.65 3.45 9.93
N GLY A 275 14.95 4.04 10.91
CA GLY A 275 15.18 5.43 11.32
C GLY A 275 14.46 5.83 12.61
N GLY A 276 14.12 4.84 13.46
CA GLY A 276 13.51 5.12 14.77
C GLY A 276 12.05 5.52 14.70
N ARG A 277 11.55 6.12 15.81
CA ARG A 277 10.15 6.58 15.91
C ARG A 277 9.75 7.62 14.85
N PRO A 278 10.58 8.62 14.53
CA PRO A 278 10.20 9.64 13.54
C PRO A 278 9.87 9.03 12.19
N LEU A 279 10.66 8.07 11.71
CA LEU A 279 10.43 7.41 10.46
C LEU A 279 9.22 6.47 10.50
N ALA A 280 9.01 5.77 11.62
CA ALA A 280 7.82 4.94 11.80
C ALA A 280 6.53 5.76 11.70
N HIS A 281 6.49 6.94 12.36
CA HIS A 281 5.35 7.85 12.26
C HIS A 281 5.19 8.40 10.83
N ALA A 282 6.28 8.72 10.14
CA ALA A 282 6.23 9.19 8.76
C ALA A 282 5.63 8.13 7.81
N PHE A 283 6.02 6.86 7.96
CA PHE A 283 5.45 5.78 7.16
C PHE A 283 3.95 5.57 7.42
N MET A 284 3.55 5.56 8.70
CA MET A 284 2.15 5.42 9.06
C MET A 284 1.30 6.59 8.57
N PHE A 285 1.79 7.81 8.74
CA PHE A 285 1.12 9.04 8.30
C PHE A 285 0.91 9.02 6.78
N ALA A 286 1.95 8.74 6.00
CA ALA A 286 1.84 8.66 4.55
C ALA A 286 0.85 7.57 4.11
N TYR A 287 0.88 6.40 4.73
CA TYR A 287 -0.03 5.31 4.42
C TYR A 287 -1.49 5.67 4.72
N LEU A 288 -1.74 6.28 5.87
CA LEU A 288 -3.09 6.65 6.30
C LEU A 288 -3.71 7.75 5.45
N LEU A 289 -2.89 8.66 4.92
CA LEU A 289 -3.36 9.75 4.05
C LEU A 289 -3.61 9.34 2.61
N TYR A 290 -3.08 8.20 2.16
CA TYR A 290 -3.28 7.81 0.78
C TYR A 290 -4.69 7.25 0.57
N PRO A 291 -5.45 7.77 -0.42
CA PRO A 291 -6.87 7.46 -0.55
C PRO A 291 -7.18 6.00 -0.84
N PHE A 292 -6.31 5.29 -1.58
CA PHE A 292 -6.61 3.93 -2.04
C PHE A 292 -6.58 2.87 -0.92
N PRO A 293 -5.67 2.91 0.08
CA PRO A 293 -5.81 2.07 1.26
C PRO A 293 -7.10 2.32 2.03
N ASP A 294 -7.53 3.59 2.16
CA ASP A 294 -8.80 3.92 2.81
C ASP A 294 -10.00 3.39 2.01
N LEU A 295 -9.97 3.56 0.68
CA LEU A 295 -10.98 3.02 -0.20
C LEU A 295 -11.04 1.48 -0.14
N SER A 296 -9.90 0.80 -0.10
CA SER A 296 -9.84 -0.65 0.07
C SER A 296 -10.46 -1.10 1.40
N LEU A 297 -10.25 -0.33 2.46
CA LEU A 297 -10.82 -0.58 3.77
C LEU A 297 -12.34 -0.32 3.79
N THR A 298 -12.79 0.82 3.26
CA THR A 298 -14.22 1.20 3.24
C THR A 298 -15.06 0.29 2.36
N THR A 299 -14.49 -0.20 1.25
CA THR A 299 -15.13 -1.19 0.38
C THR A 299 -14.87 -2.64 0.82
N GLN A 300 -14.15 -2.83 1.92
CA GLN A 300 -13.87 -4.13 2.54
C GLN A 300 -13.26 -5.15 1.58
N THR A 301 -12.36 -4.69 0.68
CA THR A 301 -11.66 -5.59 -0.24
C THR A 301 -10.53 -6.33 0.46
N ASN A 302 -10.03 -7.41 -0.16
CA ASN A 302 -8.85 -8.13 0.33
C ASN A 302 -7.51 -7.50 -0.11
N ASP A 303 -7.52 -6.29 -0.67
CA ASP A 303 -6.30 -5.62 -1.16
C ASP A 303 -5.36 -5.23 -0.01
N ALA A 304 -5.91 -4.86 1.16
CA ALA A 304 -5.11 -4.61 2.37
C ALA A 304 -4.38 -5.87 2.87
N LEU A 305 -4.93 -7.08 2.64
CA LEU A 305 -4.24 -8.34 2.94
C LEU A 305 -2.98 -8.49 2.09
N VAL A 306 -3.06 -8.21 0.79
CA VAL A 306 -1.89 -8.25 -0.10
C VAL A 306 -0.83 -7.26 0.36
N ALA A 307 -1.23 -6.02 0.68
CA ALA A 307 -0.34 -4.99 1.22
C ALA A 307 0.37 -5.46 2.49
N ALA A 308 -0.38 -6.01 3.46
CA ALA A 308 0.18 -6.54 4.70
C ALA A 308 1.22 -7.64 4.43
N LEU A 309 0.87 -8.65 3.62
CA LEU A 309 1.75 -9.76 3.31
C LEU A 309 3.04 -9.29 2.62
N CYS A 310 2.95 -8.33 1.68
CA CYS A 310 4.11 -7.75 1.02
C CYS A 310 5.00 -6.98 2.00
N VAL A 311 4.44 -6.14 2.87
CA VAL A 311 5.19 -5.40 3.89
C VAL A 311 5.88 -6.34 4.88
N TRP A 312 5.15 -7.35 5.39
CA TRP A 312 5.72 -8.32 6.32
C TRP A 312 6.78 -9.21 5.68
N THR A 313 6.75 -9.42 4.36
CA THR A 313 7.84 -10.06 3.63
C THR A 313 9.15 -9.28 3.75
N ILE A 314 9.09 -7.93 3.66
CA ILE A 314 10.26 -7.06 3.87
C ILE A 314 10.67 -7.07 5.36
N VAL A 315 9.70 -7.04 6.29
CA VAL A 315 9.99 -7.20 7.74
C VAL A 315 10.73 -8.50 8.03
N ALA A 316 10.40 -9.57 7.31
CA ALA A 316 10.98 -10.90 7.45
C ALA A 316 12.27 -11.11 6.62
N ALA A 317 12.95 -10.04 6.18
CA ALA A 317 14.13 -10.13 5.30
C ALA A 317 15.21 -11.12 5.78
N GLN A 318 15.43 -11.23 7.09
CA GLN A 318 16.40 -12.15 7.68
C GLN A 318 15.83 -13.54 8.03
N ARG A 319 14.55 -13.82 7.71
CA ARG A 319 13.84 -15.06 8.07
C ARG A 319 13.33 -15.76 6.81
N PRO A 320 14.16 -16.56 6.14
CA PRO A 320 13.82 -17.14 4.83
C PRO A 320 12.53 -17.99 4.85
N VAL A 321 12.30 -18.76 5.90
CA VAL A 321 11.09 -19.58 6.04
C VAL A 321 9.83 -18.71 6.12
N ALA A 322 9.82 -17.71 7.02
CA ALA A 322 8.69 -16.79 7.15
C ALA A 322 8.43 -16.02 5.84
N ARG A 323 9.49 -15.63 5.14
CA ARG A 323 9.42 -14.96 3.85
C ARG A 323 8.77 -15.84 2.77
N GLY A 324 9.15 -17.13 2.72
CA GLY A 324 8.54 -18.10 1.79
C GLY A 324 7.04 -18.29 2.04
N LEU A 325 6.64 -18.41 3.32
CA LEU A 325 5.23 -18.51 3.70
C LEU A 325 4.42 -17.25 3.32
N LEU A 326 4.96 -16.06 3.63
CA LEU A 326 4.29 -14.78 3.34
C LEU A 326 4.11 -14.54 1.85
N ILE A 327 5.11 -14.89 1.04
CA ILE A 327 5.03 -14.76 -0.42
C ILE A 327 4.06 -15.79 -1.01
N ALA A 328 4.03 -17.03 -0.53
CA ALA A 328 3.03 -18.01 -0.96
C ALA A 328 1.61 -17.49 -0.66
N ALA A 329 1.38 -16.97 0.53
CA ALA A 329 0.11 -16.39 0.92
C ALA A 329 -0.27 -15.17 0.03
N ALA A 330 0.67 -14.26 -0.23
CA ALA A 330 0.44 -13.10 -1.10
C ALA A 330 0.11 -13.52 -2.54
N ALA A 331 0.89 -14.44 -3.11
CA ALA A 331 0.70 -14.98 -4.46
C ALA A 331 -0.63 -15.72 -4.60
N LEU A 332 -1.07 -16.40 -3.54
CA LEU A 332 -2.36 -17.12 -3.52
C LEU A 332 -3.52 -16.28 -2.94
N THR A 333 -3.29 -15.02 -2.65
CA THR A 333 -4.37 -14.03 -2.47
C THR A 333 -4.70 -13.38 -3.81
N LYS A 334 -3.67 -12.82 -4.45
CA LYS A 334 -3.70 -12.23 -5.80
C LYS A 334 -2.44 -12.68 -6.53
N PHE A 335 -2.54 -13.08 -7.78
CA PHE A 335 -1.42 -13.76 -8.47
C PHE A 335 -0.22 -12.86 -8.78
N LEU A 336 -0.41 -11.56 -8.90
CA LEU A 336 0.67 -10.61 -9.24
C LEU A 336 1.84 -10.62 -8.23
N PRO A 337 1.63 -10.69 -6.90
CA PRO A 337 2.72 -10.83 -5.94
C PRO A 337 3.62 -12.06 -6.12
N ALA A 338 3.25 -13.03 -6.97
CA ALA A 338 4.13 -14.15 -7.32
C ALA A 338 5.46 -13.69 -7.96
N LEU A 339 5.49 -12.49 -8.58
CA LEU A 339 6.72 -11.90 -9.08
C LEU A 339 7.77 -11.68 -7.96
N LEU A 340 7.33 -11.41 -6.74
CA LEU A 340 8.20 -11.24 -5.59
C LEU A 340 8.87 -12.57 -5.20
N ALA A 341 8.27 -13.71 -5.55
CA ALA A 341 8.90 -15.00 -5.31
C ALA A 341 10.25 -15.12 -6.04
N LEU A 342 10.33 -14.63 -7.28
CA LEU A 342 11.56 -14.61 -8.07
C LEU A 342 12.62 -13.68 -7.45
N GLN A 343 12.21 -12.51 -6.95
CA GLN A 343 13.10 -11.55 -6.27
C GLN A 343 13.86 -12.22 -5.12
N PHE A 344 13.15 -12.94 -4.26
CA PHE A 344 13.75 -13.54 -3.08
C PHE A 344 14.38 -14.91 -3.34
N LEU A 345 13.96 -15.61 -4.40
CA LEU A 345 14.64 -16.80 -4.88
C LEU A 345 16.05 -16.49 -5.43
N ALA A 346 16.21 -15.29 -5.99
CA ALA A 346 17.51 -14.81 -6.48
C ALA A 346 18.52 -14.51 -5.35
N VAL A 347 18.07 -14.27 -4.11
CA VAL A 347 18.94 -14.02 -2.95
C VAL A 347 19.64 -15.32 -2.52
N LYS A 348 20.97 -15.33 -2.53
CA LYS A 348 21.77 -16.54 -2.23
C LYS A 348 21.62 -16.99 -0.77
N GLN A 349 21.58 -16.06 0.18
CA GLN A 349 21.52 -16.36 1.62
C GLN A 349 20.16 -16.98 2.00
N GLY A 350 20.20 -18.23 2.47
CA GLY A 350 18.99 -18.95 2.90
C GLY A 350 18.07 -19.38 1.77
N ARG A 351 18.54 -19.38 0.51
CA ARG A 351 17.75 -19.72 -0.69
C ARG A 351 17.02 -21.06 -0.57
N SER A 352 17.71 -22.11 -0.17
CA SER A 352 17.10 -23.45 -0.06
C SER A 352 15.98 -23.50 0.99
N ARG A 353 16.18 -22.86 2.14
CA ARG A 353 15.13 -22.76 3.18
C ARG A 353 13.95 -21.94 2.71
N TYR A 354 14.22 -20.85 2.00
CA TYR A 354 13.17 -20.01 1.39
C TYR A 354 12.40 -20.81 0.32
N ALA A 355 13.09 -21.44 -0.61
CA ALA A 355 12.48 -22.21 -1.71
C ALA A 355 11.63 -23.38 -1.18
N LEU A 356 12.16 -24.11 -0.18
CA LEU A 356 11.43 -25.20 0.44
C LEU A 356 10.17 -24.67 1.16
N ALA A 357 10.29 -23.60 1.95
CA ALA A 357 9.15 -23.02 2.63
C ALA A 357 8.09 -22.49 1.65
N LEU A 358 8.52 -21.84 0.56
CA LEU A 358 7.63 -21.39 -0.49
C LEU A 358 6.89 -22.57 -1.13
N ALA A 359 7.62 -23.62 -1.56
CA ALA A 359 7.05 -24.78 -2.20
C ALA A 359 6.06 -25.54 -1.30
N VAL A 360 6.46 -25.79 -0.03
CA VAL A 360 5.60 -26.47 0.95
C VAL A 360 4.34 -25.64 1.24
N SER A 361 4.49 -24.30 1.39
CA SER A 361 3.35 -23.43 1.65
C SER A 361 2.40 -23.37 0.45
N LEU A 362 2.92 -23.29 -0.77
CA LEU A 362 2.11 -23.34 -2.00
C LEU A 362 1.37 -24.68 -2.09
N ALA A 363 2.07 -25.80 -1.88
CA ALA A 363 1.47 -27.13 -1.93
C ALA A 363 0.36 -27.29 -0.87
N ALA A 364 0.61 -26.87 0.37
CA ALA A 364 -0.37 -26.95 1.46
C ALA A 364 -1.61 -26.10 1.18
N MET A 365 -1.44 -24.86 0.69
CA MET A 365 -2.55 -23.96 0.40
C MET A 365 -3.34 -24.35 -0.85
N LEU A 366 -2.69 -25.04 -1.82
CA LEU A 366 -3.34 -25.53 -3.03
C LEU A 366 -3.98 -26.92 -2.86
N ALA A 367 -3.60 -27.66 -1.84
CA ALA A 367 -4.05 -29.06 -1.67
C ALA A 367 -5.60 -29.15 -1.62
N TRP A 368 -6.24 -28.37 -0.76
CA TRP A 368 -7.70 -28.42 -0.63
C TRP A 368 -8.43 -28.07 -1.93
N PRO A 369 -8.18 -26.92 -2.59
CA PRO A 369 -8.88 -26.57 -3.83
C PRO A 369 -8.61 -27.54 -4.97
N VAL A 370 -7.40 -28.08 -5.09
CA VAL A 370 -7.07 -29.05 -6.13
C VAL A 370 -7.76 -30.38 -5.88
N ILE A 371 -7.81 -30.84 -4.63
CA ILE A 371 -8.48 -32.11 -4.27
C ILE A 371 -9.99 -32.01 -4.46
N THR A 372 -10.60 -30.90 -4.05
CA THR A 372 -12.07 -30.76 -4.01
C THR A 372 -12.66 -30.31 -5.34
N SER A 373 -12.01 -29.42 -6.08
CA SER A 373 -12.52 -28.86 -7.33
C SER A 373 -11.85 -29.46 -8.57
N GLY A 374 -10.69 -30.10 -8.42
CA GLY A 374 -9.85 -30.57 -9.52
C GLY A 374 -8.90 -29.50 -10.05
N PRO A 375 -7.71 -29.91 -10.56
CA PRO A 375 -6.68 -28.98 -11.02
C PRO A 375 -7.13 -28.15 -12.23
N THR A 376 -7.86 -28.73 -13.15
CA THR A 376 -8.34 -28.04 -14.36
C THR A 376 -9.32 -26.92 -13.99
N GLN A 377 -10.32 -27.21 -13.16
CA GLN A 377 -11.29 -26.19 -12.72
C GLN A 377 -10.62 -25.06 -11.94
N PHE A 378 -9.65 -25.41 -11.08
CA PHE A 378 -8.86 -24.39 -10.38
C PHE A 378 -8.11 -23.48 -11.36
N LEU A 379 -7.40 -24.04 -12.33
CA LEU A 379 -6.63 -23.26 -13.31
C LEU A 379 -7.53 -22.41 -14.22
N ASP A 380 -8.64 -22.97 -14.69
CA ASP A 380 -9.58 -22.26 -15.57
C ASP A 380 -10.28 -21.12 -14.84
N SER A 381 -10.72 -21.36 -13.59
CA SER A 381 -11.37 -20.33 -12.78
C SER A 381 -10.44 -19.20 -12.37
N THR A 382 -9.15 -19.48 -12.19
CA THR A 382 -8.15 -18.54 -11.69
C THR A 382 -7.30 -17.96 -12.82
N LEU A 383 -6.20 -18.61 -13.17
CA LEU A 383 -5.25 -18.11 -14.16
C LEU A 383 -5.88 -17.98 -15.55
N GLY A 384 -6.68 -18.97 -15.98
CA GLY A 384 -7.39 -18.92 -17.26
C GLY A 384 -8.30 -17.69 -17.33
N TYR A 385 -9.12 -17.49 -16.31
CA TYR A 385 -9.98 -16.32 -16.23
C TYR A 385 -9.20 -15.00 -16.26
N GLN A 386 -8.14 -14.87 -15.48
CA GLN A 386 -7.31 -13.65 -15.43
C GLN A 386 -6.63 -13.33 -16.77
N LEU A 387 -6.25 -14.36 -17.55
CA LEU A 387 -5.62 -14.17 -18.84
C LEU A 387 -6.60 -13.71 -19.93
N ILE A 388 -7.86 -14.16 -19.86
CA ILE A 388 -8.90 -13.83 -20.84
C ILE A 388 -9.81 -12.71 -20.39
N GLN A 389 -9.72 -12.27 -19.13
CA GLN A 389 -10.56 -11.22 -18.58
C GLN A 389 -10.41 -9.97 -19.41
N ARG A 390 -11.49 -9.66 -20.14
CA ARG A 390 -11.71 -8.38 -20.79
C ARG A 390 -12.74 -7.67 -19.93
N GLY A 391 -12.35 -6.59 -19.27
CA GLY A 391 -13.28 -5.88 -18.41
C GLY A 391 -14.49 -5.38 -19.20
N GLY A 392 -15.66 -5.80 -18.82
CA GLY A 392 -16.88 -5.09 -19.17
C GLY A 392 -17.01 -3.92 -18.21
N GLY A 393 -16.61 -2.73 -18.59
CA GLY A 393 -16.61 -1.57 -17.73
C GLY A 393 -15.29 -0.83 -17.73
N VAL A 394 -15.02 -0.08 -16.68
CA VAL A 394 -13.83 0.78 -16.57
C VAL A 394 -12.55 -0.04 -16.47
N GLN A 395 -11.73 0.01 -17.49
CA GLN A 395 -10.42 -0.65 -17.55
C GLN A 395 -9.31 0.38 -17.43
N PHE A 396 -8.39 0.16 -16.48
CA PHE A 396 -7.22 1.03 -16.33
C PHE A 396 -6.03 0.63 -17.20
N SER A 397 -6.24 -0.25 -18.19
CA SER A 397 -5.18 -0.79 -19.03
C SER A 397 -5.06 -0.05 -20.37
N ILE A 398 -3.88 0.48 -20.66
CA ILE A 398 -3.53 1.08 -21.95
C ILE A 398 -3.63 0.08 -23.12
N TRP A 399 -3.50 -1.21 -22.81
CA TRP A 399 -3.56 -2.29 -23.82
C TRP A 399 -4.91 -2.43 -24.49
N THR A 400 -5.96 -1.88 -23.89
CA THR A 400 -7.31 -1.80 -24.48
C THR A 400 -7.29 -0.98 -25.79
N TYR A 401 -6.45 0.06 -25.85
CA TYR A 401 -6.30 0.92 -27.02
C TYR A 401 -5.18 0.48 -27.97
N LEU A 402 -4.36 -0.45 -27.55
CA LEU A 402 -3.23 -0.96 -28.31
C LEU A 402 -3.26 -2.49 -28.44
N PRO A 403 -4.40 -3.12 -28.88
CA PRO A 403 -4.56 -4.57 -28.81
C PRO A 403 -3.53 -5.31 -29.68
N HIS A 404 -3.18 -4.80 -30.87
CA HIS A 404 -2.17 -5.42 -31.74
C HIS A 404 -0.76 -5.33 -31.17
N VAL A 405 -0.41 -4.21 -30.55
CA VAL A 405 0.89 -4.03 -29.87
C VAL A 405 0.95 -4.92 -28.62
N ALA A 406 -0.15 -5.08 -27.91
CA ALA A 406 -0.22 -5.89 -26.69
C ALA A 406 0.20 -7.34 -26.91
N ILE A 407 -0.14 -7.93 -28.06
CA ILE A 407 0.17 -9.34 -28.39
C ILE A 407 1.68 -9.58 -28.34
N VAL A 408 2.49 -8.64 -28.82
CA VAL A 408 3.95 -8.78 -28.88
C VAL A 408 4.61 -8.12 -27.67
N ALA A 409 4.17 -6.91 -27.29
CA ALA A 409 4.85 -6.13 -26.26
C ALA A 409 4.66 -6.73 -24.85
N ARG A 410 3.47 -7.19 -24.50
CA ARG A 410 3.20 -7.72 -23.14
C ARG A 410 4.06 -8.93 -22.78
N PRO A 411 4.23 -9.98 -23.61
CA PRO A 411 5.13 -11.08 -23.30
C PRO A 411 6.59 -10.64 -23.14
N ILE A 412 7.07 -9.74 -23.99
CA ILE A 412 8.44 -9.22 -23.90
C ILE A 412 8.66 -8.45 -22.60
N LEU A 413 7.74 -7.56 -22.25
CA LEU A 413 7.81 -6.79 -21.03
C LEU A 413 7.62 -7.67 -19.79
N ALA A 414 6.79 -8.71 -19.85
CA ALA A 414 6.65 -9.69 -18.79
C ALA A 414 7.96 -10.47 -18.55
N ALA A 415 8.63 -10.88 -19.63
CA ALA A 415 9.95 -11.50 -19.54
C ALA A 415 11.00 -10.54 -18.96
N ALA A 416 11.01 -9.29 -19.39
CA ALA A 416 11.89 -8.25 -18.85
C ALA A 416 11.62 -8.02 -17.34
N LEU A 417 10.36 -8.00 -16.92
CA LEU A 417 9.98 -7.86 -15.51
C LEU A 417 10.41 -9.09 -14.68
N ALA A 418 10.31 -10.29 -15.24
CA ALA A 418 10.81 -11.51 -14.58
C ALA A 418 12.34 -11.49 -14.44
N LEU A 419 13.07 -11.04 -15.48
CA LEU A 419 14.52 -10.84 -15.41
C LEU A 419 14.90 -9.77 -14.39
N LEU A 420 14.14 -8.68 -14.31
CA LEU A 420 14.31 -7.65 -13.28
C LEU A 420 14.11 -8.26 -11.89
N ALA A 421 13.12 -9.12 -11.68
CA ALA A 421 12.90 -9.80 -10.41
C ALA A 421 14.10 -10.68 -10.01
N LEU A 422 14.82 -11.25 -10.97
CA LEU A 422 16.02 -12.06 -10.74
C LEU A 422 17.30 -11.22 -10.54
N SER A 423 17.25 -9.91 -10.74
CA SER A 423 18.41 -9.01 -10.66
C SER A 423 19.19 -9.06 -9.31
N PRO A 424 18.58 -9.36 -8.14
CA PRO A 424 19.34 -9.55 -6.90
C PRO A 424 20.39 -10.67 -6.96
N GLY A 425 20.18 -11.66 -7.80
CA GLY A 425 21.13 -12.76 -8.02
C GLY A 425 22.38 -12.36 -8.83
N LEU A 426 22.24 -11.34 -9.68
CA LEU A 426 23.29 -10.82 -10.55
C LEU A 426 24.21 -9.82 -9.83
N ARG A 427 23.71 -9.13 -8.82
CA ARG A 427 24.45 -8.18 -8.00
C ARG A 427 24.41 -8.61 -6.54
N PRO A 428 25.40 -9.38 -6.08
CA PRO A 428 25.41 -9.95 -4.72
C PRO A 428 25.72 -8.92 -3.63
N ALA A 429 25.73 -7.62 -3.93
CA ALA A 429 25.85 -6.57 -2.92
C ALA A 429 24.77 -6.74 -1.85
N VAL A 430 25.14 -6.49 -0.61
CA VAL A 430 24.19 -6.50 0.51
C VAL A 430 23.10 -5.46 0.23
N ARG A 431 21.89 -5.94 0.01
CA ARG A 431 20.73 -5.08 -0.20
C ARG A 431 20.12 -4.73 1.15
N ASP A 432 19.75 -3.48 1.31
CA ASP A 432 18.98 -3.04 2.47
C ASP A 432 17.47 -3.27 2.26
N ALA A 433 16.71 -3.16 3.35
CA ALA A 433 15.26 -3.37 3.30
C ALA A 433 14.53 -2.34 2.40
N ARG A 434 15.13 -1.17 2.15
CA ARG A 434 14.56 -0.14 1.26
C ARG A 434 14.72 -0.53 -0.21
N GLN A 435 15.91 -1.04 -0.57
CA GLN A 435 16.16 -1.54 -1.92
C GLN A 435 15.27 -2.74 -2.25
N ASP A 436 15.05 -3.63 -1.26
CA ASP A 436 14.12 -4.75 -1.42
C ASP A 436 12.67 -4.28 -1.56
N ALA A 437 12.26 -3.28 -0.79
CA ALA A 437 10.93 -2.66 -0.92
C ALA A 437 10.77 -1.92 -2.25
N ALA A 438 11.81 -1.20 -2.72
CA ALA A 438 11.82 -0.52 -4.00
C ALA A 438 11.65 -1.50 -5.17
N LEU A 439 12.42 -2.60 -5.17
CA LEU A 439 12.27 -3.63 -6.20
C LEU A 439 10.90 -4.28 -6.16
N ALA A 440 10.40 -4.63 -4.97
CA ALA A 440 9.07 -5.21 -4.81
C ALA A 440 7.97 -4.24 -5.32
N ALA A 441 8.07 -2.95 -5.01
CA ALA A 441 7.16 -1.93 -5.54
C ALA A 441 7.27 -1.82 -7.07
N ALA A 442 8.48 -1.80 -7.63
CA ALA A 442 8.69 -1.79 -9.08
C ALA A 442 8.05 -3.00 -9.76
N LEU A 443 8.22 -4.20 -9.20
CA LEU A 443 7.64 -5.42 -9.75
C LEU A 443 6.10 -5.38 -9.74
N LEU A 444 5.49 -4.88 -8.65
CA LEU A 444 4.04 -4.76 -8.57
C LEU A 444 3.50 -3.68 -9.52
N ILE A 445 4.15 -2.51 -9.61
CA ILE A 445 3.75 -1.45 -10.55
C ILE A 445 3.93 -1.91 -11.99
N GLY A 446 5.10 -2.48 -12.32
CA GLY A 446 5.38 -3.01 -13.66
C GLY A 446 4.39 -4.09 -14.06
N GLY A 447 4.04 -4.99 -13.12
CA GLY A 447 3.03 -6.00 -13.33
C GLY A 447 1.64 -5.40 -13.58
N GLN A 448 1.22 -4.38 -12.81
CA GLN A 448 -0.05 -3.67 -13.05
C GLN A 448 -0.08 -3.02 -14.43
N LEU A 449 1.02 -2.39 -14.86
CA LEU A 449 1.13 -1.83 -16.21
C LEU A 449 1.04 -2.89 -17.32
N LEU A 450 1.34 -4.16 -17.02
CA LEU A 450 1.22 -5.27 -17.98
C LEU A 450 -0.15 -5.92 -18.02
N LEU A 451 -0.96 -5.78 -16.96
CA LEU A 451 -2.27 -6.41 -16.91
C LEU A 451 -3.21 -5.81 -17.96
N GLY A 452 -4.02 -6.67 -18.59
CA GLY A 452 -5.11 -6.25 -19.48
C GLY A 452 -6.31 -5.66 -18.73
N TYR A 453 -6.36 -5.89 -17.45
CA TYR A 453 -7.38 -5.45 -16.54
C TYR A 453 -6.80 -5.23 -15.14
N TRP A 454 -6.95 -4.02 -14.58
CA TRP A 454 -6.58 -3.72 -13.21
C TRP A 454 -7.40 -2.53 -12.70
N PHE A 455 -7.41 -2.37 -11.36
CA PHE A 455 -8.13 -1.31 -10.68
C PHE A 455 -7.19 -0.42 -9.90
N TYR A 456 -7.58 0.82 -9.69
CA TYR A 456 -6.84 1.76 -8.86
C TYR A 456 -6.63 1.27 -7.42
N SER A 457 -7.54 0.45 -6.85
CA SER A 457 -7.37 -0.17 -5.54
C SER A 457 -6.12 -1.06 -5.45
N TYR A 458 -5.61 -1.57 -6.59
CA TYR A 458 -4.38 -2.37 -6.62
C TYR A 458 -3.12 -1.55 -6.28
N LEU A 459 -3.20 -0.22 -6.31
CA LEU A 459 -2.14 0.64 -5.77
C LEU A 459 -1.90 0.40 -4.27
N THR A 460 -2.90 -0.03 -3.54
CA THR A 460 -2.78 -0.44 -2.14
C THR A 460 -1.69 -1.51 -1.96
N TRP A 461 -1.45 -2.39 -2.93
CA TRP A 461 -0.45 -3.46 -2.82
C TRP A 461 0.99 -2.94 -2.85
N CYS A 462 1.27 -1.97 -3.71
CA CYS A 462 2.63 -1.42 -3.89
C CYS A 462 2.90 -0.18 -3.05
N TYR A 463 1.87 0.58 -2.69
CA TYR A 463 2.02 1.87 -2.03
C TYR A 463 2.82 1.82 -0.71
N PRO A 464 2.56 0.89 0.24
CA PRO A 464 3.34 0.84 1.48
C PRO A 464 4.82 0.51 1.23
N LEU A 465 5.13 -0.22 0.15
CA LEU A 465 6.52 -0.49 -0.26
C LEU A 465 7.18 0.75 -0.87
N LEU A 466 6.43 1.54 -1.66
CA LEU A 466 6.84 2.87 -2.13
C LEU A 466 7.20 3.78 -0.96
N VAL A 467 6.32 3.87 0.05
CA VAL A 467 6.54 4.66 1.26
C VAL A 467 7.86 4.27 1.95
N VAL A 468 8.13 2.98 2.09
CA VAL A 468 9.39 2.48 2.68
C VAL A 468 10.60 2.88 1.84
N ALA A 469 10.47 2.88 0.53
CA ALA A 469 11.56 3.19 -0.39
C ALA A 469 11.92 4.68 -0.45
N ILE A 470 10.91 5.58 -0.49
CA ILE A 470 11.11 7.00 -0.81
C ILE A 470 11.12 7.94 0.39
N ILE A 471 10.56 7.56 1.56
CA ILE A 471 10.49 8.46 2.72
C ILE A 471 11.68 8.24 3.65
N ARG A 472 12.28 9.33 4.14
CA ARG A 472 13.34 9.35 5.15
C ARG A 472 12.91 10.09 6.41
N ALA A 473 13.59 9.82 7.51
CA ALA A 473 13.45 10.64 8.71
C ALA A 473 14.10 12.01 8.49
N ARG A 474 13.53 13.04 9.09
CA ARG A 474 14.20 14.33 9.22
C ARG A 474 15.40 14.15 10.16
N SER A 475 16.59 14.58 9.76
CA SER A 475 17.74 14.58 10.64
C SER A 475 17.56 15.68 11.71
N ASP A 476 17.75 15.33 12.98
CA ASP A 476 17.64 16.31 14.08
C ASP A 476 18.67 17.46 13.94
N HIS A 477 19.76 17.25 13.20
CA HIS A 477 20.76 18.32 12.91
C HIS A 477 20.21 19.42 11.97
N GLU A 478 19.32 19.11 11.04
CA GLU A 478 18.69 20.16 10.20
C GLU A 478 17.69 21.03 10.99
N ALA A 479 17.22 20.56 12.14
CA ALA A 479 16.37 21.34 13.03
C ALA A 479 17.16 22.38 13.84
N ASP A 480 18.43 22.10 14.15
CA ASP A 480 19.31 23.02 14.90
C ASP A 480 19.87 24.14 14.00
N ASP A 481 20.20 23.87 12.73
CA ASP A 481 20.65 24.89 11.77
C ASP A 481 19.56 25.92 11.44
N THR A 482 18.30 25.52 11.48
CA THR A 482 17.17 26.46 11.29
C THR A 482 16.96 27.38 12.48
N SER A 483 17.39 27.01 13.67
CA SER A 483 17.36 27.89 14.87
C SER A 483 18.57 28.81 14.95
N ALA A 484 19.70 28.42 14.36
CA ALA A 484 20.92 29.21 14.37
C ALA A 484 20.90 30.38 13.37
N HIS A 485 20.21 30.22 12.21
CA HIS A 485 20.09 31.29 11.21
C HIS A 485 18.96 32.29 11.50
N GLY A 486 18.12 32.03 12.50
CA GLY A 486 17.09 32.96 12.99
C GLY A 486 17.57 33.94 14.08
N ALA A 487 18.76 33.73 14.62
CA ALA A 487 19.40 34.69 15.51
C ALA A 487 20.12 35.75 14.65
N THR A 488 19.36 36.71 14.14
CA THR A 488 19.93 37.93 13.55
C THR A 488 20.93 38.51 14.55
N THR A 489 22.16 38.60 14.11
CA THR A 489 23.17 39.47 14.72
C THR A 489 22.54 40.84 14.99
N PRO A 490 22.65 41.37 16.21
CA PRO A 490 22.30 42.78 16.45
C PRO A 490 23.22 43.60 15.54
N ILE A 491 22.63 44.37 14.67
CA ILE A 491 23.35 45.38 13.90
C ILE A 491 23.87 46.37 14.95
N ASP A 492 25.19 46.35 15.15
CA ASP A 492 25.91 47.34 15.93
C ASP A 492 25.82 48.70 15.20
N LEU A 493 24.79 49.45 15.53
CA LEU A 493 24.53 50.82 15.04
C LEU A 493 25.34 51.88 15.85
N ALA A 494 26.53 51.51 16.33
CA ALA A 494 27.35 52.37 17.19
C ALA A 494 28.76 52.68 16.66
N ALA A 495 28.98 52.71 15.35
CA ALA A 495 30.29 53.09 14.79
C ALA A 495 30.20 53.94 13.52
N SER A 496 29.47 55.08 13.55
CA SER A 496 29.66 56.14 12.52
C SER A 496 29.28 57.52 13.08
N VAL A 497 29.94 57.95 14.17
CA VAL A 497 30.10 59.37 14.51
C VAL A 497 31.49 59.49 15.11
N ARG A 498 32.46 59.76 14.23
CA ARG A 498 33.62 60.65 14.46
C ARG A 498 34.33 60.88 13.13
#